data_e68f3d7be7b3b16d783fc902df9ac7dd
#
_entry.id   e68f3d7be7b3b16d783fc902df9ac7dd
#
_cell.length_a   1.000
_cell.length_b   1.000
_cell.length_c   1.000
_cell.angle_alpha   90.00
_cell.angle_beta   90.00
_cell.angle_gamma   90.00
#
_symmetry.space_group_name_H-M   'P 1'
#
loop_
_entity.id
_entity.type
_entity.pdbx_description
1 polymer ?
#
loop_
_entity_poly.entity_id
_entity_poly.type
_entity_poly.pdbx_seq_one_letter_code
_entity_poly.pdbx_strand_id
1 'polypeptide(L)'
;MHVISHKPFNEAIKRFPPYEGALIDLLNLLEKTEFSDPGEMKRYIPSLDNFKYRDKWWVINIAGNHLRLIAYIDFRLQKCFIKHTVIYNEYDRFTPWHRSHKNENPSHPSRRLGQFWNAG
;
A
#
# COMPACT_ATOMS: atom_id res chain seq x y z
N MET A 1 -14.29 -1.52 5.43
CA MET A 1 -13.44 -0.30 5.30
C MET A 1 -13.60 0.26 3.89
N HIS A 2 -13.79 1.55 3.77
CA HIS A 2 -13.97 2.18 2.46
C HIS A 2 -12.63 2.47 1.80
N VAL A 3 -12.41 1.88 0.63
CA VAL A 3 -11.25 2.20 -0.21
C VAL A 3 -11.61 3.43 -1.04
N ILE A 4 -10.92 4.53 -0.79
CA ILE A 4 -11.31 5.85 -1.32
C ILE A 4 -11.30 5.91 -2.85
N SER A 5 -10.37 5.21 -3.48
CA SER A 5 -10.32 5.15 -4.94
C SER A 5 -9.90 3.75 -5.38
N HIS A 6 -10.58 3.22 -6.39
CA HIS A 6 -10.20 1.94 -6.98
C HIS A 6 -9.12 2.09 -8.06
N LYS A 7 -8.83 3.31 -8.46
CA LYS A 7 -7.85 3.57 -9.51
C LYS A 7 -6.48 2.96 -9.23
N PRO A 8 -5.90 3.09 -8.02
CA PRO A 8 -4.62 2.46 -7.73
C PRO A 8 -4.65 0.93 -7.87
N PHE A 9 -5.76 0.28 -7.52
CA PHE A 9 -5.91 -1.15 -7.73
C PHE A 9 -5.97 -1.51 -9.21
N ASN A 10 -6.72 -0.74 -9.99
CA ASN A 10 -6.82 -0.96 -11.43
C ASN A 10 -5.46 -0.77 -12.12
N GLU A 11 -4.71 0.23 -11.72
CA GLU A 11 -3.36 0.46 -12.24
C GLU A 11 -2.41 -0.67 -11.83
N ALA A 12 -2.51 -1.15 -10.60
CA ALA A 12 -1.69 -2.27 -10.12
C ALA A 12 -2.00 -3.55 -10.92
N ILE A 13 -3.27 -3.82 -11.20
CA ILE A 13 -3.68 -4.98 -11.99
C ILE A 13 -3.07 -4.90 -13.40
N LYS A 14 -3.11 -3.73 -14.01
CA LYS A 14 -2.51 -3.53 -15.35
C LYS A 14 -1.01 -3.72 -15.35
N ARG A 15 -0.35 -3.22 -14.30
CA ARG A 15 1.10 -3.28 -14.17
C ARG A 15 1.59 -4.66 -13.78
N PHE A 16 0.82 -5.37 -12.96
CA PHE A 16 1.20 -6.67 -12.41
C PHE A 16 0.13 -7.73 -12.68
N PRO A 17 -0.12 -8.07 -13.95
CA PRO A 17 -1.21 -9.00 -14.31
C PRO A 17 -1.18 -10.34 -13.57
N PRO A 18 0.00 -10.95 -13.27
CA PRO A 18 0.02 -12.21 -12.53
C PRO A 18 -0.60 -12.14 -11.14
N TYR A 19 -0.72 -10.94 -10.58
CA TYR A 19 -1.25 -10.76 -9.23
C TYR A 19 -2.67 -10.20 -9.20
N GLU A 20 -3.36 -10.19 -10.34
CA GLU A 20 -4.72 -9.69 -10.46
C GLU A 20 -5.66 -10.33 -9.44
N GLY A 21 -5.67 -11.65 -9.35
CA GLY A 21 -6.54 -12.35 -8.42
C GLY A 21 -6.29 -11.95 -6.97
N ALA A 22 -5.02 -11.88 -6.57
CA ALA A 22 -4.65 -11.49 -5.21
C ALA A 22 -5.04 -10.03 -4.91
N LEU A 23 -4.90 -9.14 -5.88
CA LEU A 23 -5.28 -7.74 -5.72
C LEU A 23 -6.80 -7.58 -5.59
N ILE A 24 -7.56 -8.29 -6.41
CA ILE A 24 -9.03 -8.26 -6.34
C ILE A 24 -9.52 -8.84 -5.02
N ASP A 25 -8.93 -9.94 -4.57
CA ASP A 25 -9.29 -10.55 -3.29
C ASP A 25 -9.03 -9.59 -2.13
N LEU A 26 -7.91 -8.88 -2.14
CA LEU A 26 -7.59 -7.90 -1.12
C LEU A 26 -8.58 -6.75 -1.14
N LEU A 27 -8.88 -6.20 -2.30
CA LEU A 27 -9.86 -5.11 -2.43
C LEU A 27 -11.22 -5.53 -1.88
N ASN A 28 -11.68 -6.72 -2.24
CA ASN A 28 -12.95 -7.24 -1.76
C ASN A 28 -12.95 -7.41 -0.24
N LEU A 29 -11.88 -7.94 0.32
CA LEU A 29 -11.75 -8.11 1.77
C LEU A 29 -11.80 -6.76 2.47
N LEU A 30 -11.07 -5.77 1.99
CA LEU A 30 -11.07 -4.44 2.56
C LEU A 30 -12.47 -3.82 2.57
N GLU A 31 -13.18 -3.92 1.44
CA GLU A 31 -14.47 -3.26 1.31
C GLU A 31 -15.61 -3.97 2.02
N LYS A 32 -15.50 -5.28 2.22
CA LYS A 32 -16.54 -6.07 2.89
C LYS A 32 -16.39 -6.11 4.41
N THR A 33 -15.26 -5.67 4.95
CA THR A 33 -14.95 -5.85 6.37
C THR A 33 -14.65 -4.52 7.03
N GLU A 34 -15.18 -4.33 8.23
CA GLU A 34 -14.80 -3.23 9.09
C GLU A 34 -13.75 -3.73 10.08
N PHE A 35 -12.68 -2.96 10.23
CA PHE A 35 -11.60 -3.28 11.16
C PHE A 35 -11.52 -2.19 12.21
N SER A 36 -11.74 -2.54 13.46
CA SER A 36 -11.75 -1.55 14.55
C SER A 36 -10.35 -1.01 14.86
N ASP A 37 -9.33 -1.81 14.63
CA ASP A 37 -7.94 -1.45 14.91
C ASP A 37 -6.97 -2.31 14.08
N PRO A 38 -5.67 -1.94 14.07
CA PRO A 38 -4.69 -2.71 13.30
C PRO A 38 -4.55 -4.17 13.75
N GLY A 39 -4.73 -4.46 15.02
CA GLY A 39 -4.65 -5.83 15.53
C GLY A 39 -5.74 -6.71 14.95
N GLU A 40 -6.96 -6.18 14.86
CA GLU A 40 -8.06 -6.91 14.24
C GLU A 40 -7.80 -7.10 12.74
N MET A 41 -7.37 -6.05 12.05
CA MET A 41 -7.05 -6.15 10.62
C MET A 41 -5.95 -7.18 10.36
N LYS A 42 -4.95 -7.28 11.23
CA LYS A 42 -3.87 -8.23 11.09
C LYS A 42 -4.33 -9.69 11.19
N ARG A 43 -5.43 -9.96 11.86
CA ARG A 43 -6.01 -11.31 11.92
C ARG A 43 -6.48 -11.77 10.53
N TYR A 44 -7.00 -10.86 9.73
CA TYR A 44 -7.46 -11.16 8.36
C TYR A 44 -6.32 -11.03 7.35
N ILE A 45 -5.39 -10.12 7.60
CA ILE A 45 -4.26 -9.82 6.71
C ILE A 45 -2.98 -9.95 7.53
N PRO A 46 -2.45 -11.18 7.71
CA PRO A 46 -1.30 -11.41 8.57
C PRO A 46 -0.04 -10.64 8.18
N SER A 47 0.07 -10.27 6.91
CA SER A 47 1.22 -9.52 6.43
C SER A 47 1.18 -8.02 6.75
N LEU A 48 0.08 -7.53 7.34
CA LEU A 48 -0.03 -6.12 7.70
C LEU A 48 1.09 -5.70 8.65
N ASP A 49 1.81 -4.66 8.29
CA ASP A 49 2.89 -4.14 9.11
C ASP A 49 2.96 -2.62 9.01
N ASN A 50 3.55 -1.99 10.00
CA ASN A 50 3.77 -0.55 10.01
C ASN A 50 4.75 -0.16 8.92
N PHE A 51 4.44 0.93 8.23
CA PHE A 51 5.43 1.60 7.41
C PHE A 51 6.15 2.62 8.32
N LYS A 52 7.36 2.29 8.77
CA LYS A 52 8.08 3.01 9.83
C LYS A 52 8.28 4.51 9.57
N TYR A 53 8.31 4.91 8.31
CA TYR A 53 8.75 6.25 7.94
C TYR A 53 7.62 7.25 7.75
N ARG A 54 6.38 6.79 7.87
CA ARG A 54 5.19 7.65 7.77
C ARG A 54 4.15 7.19 8.78
N ASP A 55 3.64 8.13 9.56
CA ASP A 55 2.58 7.85 10.51
C ASP A 55 1.30 7.41 9.78
N LYS A 56 0.59 6.45 10.34
CA LYS A 56 -0.66 5.89 9.81
C LYS A 56 -0.52 5.22 8.44
N TRP A 57 0.69 4.99 7.98
CA TRP A 57 0.95 4.23 6.76
C TRP A 57 1.26 2.79 7.10
N TRP A 58 0.76 1.90 6.25
CA TRP A 58 0.82 0.46 6.46
C TRP A 58 1.30 -0.23 5.21
N VAL A 59 1.92 -1.39 5.38
CA VAL A 59 2.41 -2.23 4.29
C VAL A 59 1.66 -3.55 4.33
N ILE A 60 1.20 -3.99 3.18
CA ILE A 60 0.57 -5.30 3.01
C ILE A 60 1.32 -6.04 1.92
N ASN A 61 1.77 -7.26 2.22
CA ASN A 61 2.38 -8.13 1.22
C ASN A 61 1.28 -8.83 0.43
N ILE A 62 1.48 -8.93 -0.87
CA ILE A 62 0.55 -9.60 -1.78
C ILE A 62 1.30 -10.69 -2.50
N ALA A 63 0.66 -11.86 -2.67
CA ALA A 63 1.26 -13.02 -3.32
C ALA A 63 2.60 -13.40 -2.69
N GLY A 64 2.59 -13.60 -1.38
CA GLY A 64 3.81 -13.80 -0.61
C GLY A 64 4.57 -12.49 -0.48
N ASN A 65 5.84 -12.47 -0.87
CA ASN A 65 6.66 -11.27 -0.79
C ASN A 65 6.91 -10.62 -2.16
N HIS A 66 6.15 -10.99 -3.17
CA HIS A 66 6.41 -10.50 -4.53
C HIS A 66 5.95 -9.06 -4.73
N LEU A 67 4.82 -8.70 -4.14
CA LEU A 67 4.22 -7.39 -4.32
C LEU A 67 3.93 -6.79 -2.95
N ARG A 68 4.15 -5.48 -2.82
CA ARG A 68 3.85 -4.75 -1.59
C ARG A 68 2.92 -3.59 -1.89
N LEU A 69 1.88 -3.48 -1.09
CA LEU A 69 0.92 -2.39 -1.16
C LEU A 69 1.15 -1.49 0.04
N ILE A 70 1.31 -0.19 -0.22
CA ILE A 70 1.51 0.80 0.82
C ILE A 70 0.28 1.68 0.87
N ALA A 71 -0.33 1.79 2.05
CA ALA A 71 -1.60 2.48 2.21
C ALA A 71 -1.61 3.35 3.47
N TYR A 72 -2.28 4.49 3.38
CA TYR A 72 -2.69 5.27 4.53
C TYR A 72 -4.03 4.72 5.02
N ILE A 73 -4.13 4.37 6.29
CA ILE A 73 -5.34 3.80 6.85
C ILE A 73 -5.79 4.62 8.06
N ASP A 74 -7.02 5.10 7.99
CA ASP A 74 -7.67 5.75 9.12
C ASP A 74 -8.72 4.77 9.69
N PHE A 75 -8.37 4.10 10.77
CA PHE A 75 -9.25 3.12 11.39
C PHE A 75 -10.49 3.75 12.01
N ARG A 76 -10.36 4.95 12.52
CA ARG A 76 -11.49 5.66 13.12
C ARG A 76 -12.56 5.98 12.09
N LEU A 77 -12.16 6.41 10.91
CA LEU A 77 -13.07 6.78 9.82
C LEU A 77 -13.35 5.62 8.86
N GLN A 78 -12.71 4.48 9.05
CA GLN A 78 -12.82 3.32 8.16
C GLN A 78 -12.51 3.68 6.73
N LYS A 79 -11.40 4.38 6.50
CA LYS A 79 -10.96 4.81 5.18
C LYS A 79 -9.56 4.33 4.88
N CYS A 80 -9.37 3.86 3.65
CA CYS A 80 -8.10 3.36 3.15
C CYS A 80 -7.73 4.09 1.86
N PHE A 81 -6.55 4.69 1.84
CA PHE A 81 -6.00 5.35 0.66
C PHE A 81 -4.78 4.56 0.21
N ILE A 82 -4.86 3.96 -0.98
CA ILE A 82 -3.72 3.25 -1.53
C ILE A 82 -2.74 4.29 -2.08
N LYS A 83 -1.52 4.26 -1.55
CA LYS A 83 -0.48 5.22 -1.93
C LYS A 83 0.43 4.67 -3.01
N HIS A 84 0.90 3.44 -2.84
CA HIS A 84 1.84 2.83 -3.79
C HIS A 84 1.62 1.32 -3.82
N THR A 85 1.84 0.74 -4.99
CA THR A 85 1.91 -0.71 -5.16
C THR A 85 3.20 -1.00 -5.91
N VAL A 86 4.11 -1.77 -5.29
CA VAL A 86 5.46 -1.95 -5.78
C VAL A 86 5.91 -3.39 -5.68
N ILE A 87 6.83 -3.80 -6.57
CA ILE A 87 7.53 -5.05 -6.43
C ILE A 87 8.61 -4.91 -5.35
N TYR A 88 9.12 -6.03 -4.87
CA TYR A 88 10.10 -6.06 -3.78
C TYR A 88 11.31 -5.15 -4.04
N ASN A 89 11.89 -5.20 -5.24
CA ASN A 89 13.05 -4.38 -5.59
C ASN A 89 12.74 -2.88 -5.53
N GLU A 90 11.56 -2.48 -5.95
CA GLU A 90 11.13 -1.08 -5.88
C GLU A 90 10.94 -0.64 -4.43
N TYR A 91 10.45 -1.54 -3.58
CA TYR A 91 10.29 -1.26 -2.17
C TYR A 91 11.64 -0.95 -1.52
N ASP A 92 12.66 -1.71 -1.81
CA ASP A 92 14.01 -1.50 -1.26
C ASP A 92 14.57 -0.12 -1.66
N ARG A 93 14.25 0.36 -2.86
CA ARG A 93 14.68 1.69 -3.29
C ARG A 93 13.82 2.79 -2.67
N PHE A 94 12.56 2.51 -2.44
CA PHE A 94 11.60 3.46 -1.87
C PHE A 94 11.89 3.77 -0.40
N THR A 95 12.23 2.76 0.39
CA THR A 95 12.44 2.92 1.82
C THR A 95 13.63 3.82 2.19
N PRO A 96 14.79 3.76 1.50
CA PRO A 96 15.88 4.71 1.78
C PRO A 96 15.46 6.17 1.57
N TRP A 97 14.66 6.46 0.54
CA TRP A 97 14.14 7.80 0.32
C TRP A 97 13.27 8.25 1.50
N HIS A 98 12.34 7.41 1.93
CA HIS A 98 11.46 7.72 3.07
C HIS A 98 12.22 7.83 4.38
N ARG A 99 13.27 7.05 4.56
CA ARG A 99 14.13 7.19 5.73
C ARG A 99 14.71 8.58 5.84
N SER A 100 15.11 9.16 4.71
CA SER A 100 15.68 10.50 4.64
C SER A 100 14.63 11.62 4.70
N HIS A 101 13.41 11.32 4.30
CA HIS A 101 12.36 12.32 4.09
C HIS A 101 11.08 12.03 4.88
N LYS A 102 11.21 11.36 6.03
CA LYS A 102 10.03 10.84 6.75
C LYS A 102 9.04 11.90 7.20
N ASN A 103 9.45 13.15 7.30
CA ASN A 103 8.57 14.25 7.70
C ASN A 103 8.06 15.07 6.53
N GLU A 104 8.40 14.68 5.31
CA GLU A 104 7.95 15.38 4.12
C GLU A 104 6.61 14.86 3.65
N ASN A 105 5.85 15.75 3.00
CA ASN A 105 4.57 15.37 2.43
C ASN A 105 4.78 14.42 1.25
N PRO A 106 4.24 13.19 1.29
CA PRO A 106 4.42 12.24 0.21
C PRO A 106 3.74 12.66 -1.10
N SER A 107 2.85 13.63 -1.08
CA SER A 107 2.25 14.14 -2.32
C SER A 107 3.20 15.05 -3.10
N HIS A 108 4.36 15.36 -2.54
CA HIS A 108 5.44 16.05 -3.24
C HIS A 108 6.59 15.09 -3.48
N PRO A 109 6.41 14.08 -4.32
CA PRO A 109 7.50 13.17 -4.60
C PRO A 109 8.62 13.92 -5.27
N SER A 110 9.86 13.59 -4.92
CA SER A 110 10.99 14.08 -5.67
C SER A 110 10.87 13.55 -7.11
N ARG A 111 11.52 14.24 -8.07
CA ARG A 111 11.59 13.72 -9.44
C ARG A 111 12.16 12.32 -9.48
N ARG A 112 13.11 12.05 -8.61
CA ARG A 112 13.73 10.75 -8.49
C ARG A 112 12.70 9.68 -8.16
N LEU A 113 11.83 9.94 -7.18
CA LEU A 113 10.77 9.02 -6.81
C LEU A 113 9.76 8.86 -7.93
N GLY A 114 9.38 9.96 -8.56
CA GLY A 114 8.47 9.93 -9.70
C GLY A 114 9.01 9.10 -10.85
N GLN A 115 10.28 9.27 -11.19
CA GLN A 115 10.94 8.46 -12.23
C GLN A 115 10.96 6.99 -11.85
N PHE A 116 11.21 6.71 -10.58
CA PHE A 116 11.23 5.35 -10.05
C PHE A 116 9.88 4.65 -10.24
N TRP A 117 8.80 5.34 -9.92
CA TRP A 117 7.45 4.78 -10.06
C TRP A 117 7.03 4.60 -11.51
N ASN A 118 7.52 5.45 -12.40
CA ASN A 118 7.15 5.42 -13.81
C ASN A 118 8.01 4.46 -14.62
N ALA A 119 9.13 3.99 -14.09
CA ALA A 119 10.05 3.10 -14.77
C ALA A 119 9.59 1.64 -14.80
N GLY A 120 8.56 1.32 -14.08
CA GLY A 120 8.07 -0.05 -13.97
C GLY A 120 7.21 -0.51 -15.15
#